data_3d77d6d87a25d44f8a45f21dd7b7713c
#
_entry.id   3d77d6d87a25d44f8a45f21dd7b7713c
#
_cell.length_a   1.000
_cell.length_b   1.000
_cell.length_c   1.000
_cell.angle_alpha   90.00
_cell.angle_beta   90.00
_cell.angle_gamma   90.00
#
_symmetry.space_group_name_H-M   'P 1'
#
loop_
_entity.id
_entity.type
_entity.pdbx_description
1 polymer ?
#
loop_
_entity_poly.entity_id
_entity_poly.type
_entity_poly.pdbx_seq_one_letter_code
_entity_poly.pdbx_strand_id
1 'polypeptide(L)'
;MSFAAKAGFGTVHGPNANSAWGKLSWDNFKSIAFDGGMPSYANPKATDDRLVQRAGRTRTLRGGKARGRLLGGNLTVLTALMGTPY
;
A
#
# COMPACT_ATOMS: atom_id res chain seq x y z
N MET A 1 9.55 -7.45 6.43
CA MET A 1 9.44 -6.00 6.20
C MET A 1 10.19 -5.20 7.27
N SER A 2 9.92 -5.34 8.54
CA SER A 2 10.61 -4.63 9.64
C SER A 2 12.12 -4.91 9.64
N PHE A 3 12.51 -6.16 9.52
CA PHE A 3 13.92 -6.57 9.43
C PHE A 3 14.62 -5.92 8.22
N ALA A 4 13.98 -5.93 7.05
CA ALA A 4 14.53 -5.30 5.86
C ALA A 4 14.62 -3.77 5.99
N ALA A 5 13.62 -3.14 6.61
CA ALA A 5 13.63 -1.69 6.87
C ALA A 5 14.76 -1.31 7.83
N LYS A 6 15.01 -2.12 8.88
CA LYS A 6 16.13 -1.92 9.81
C LYS A 6 17.50 -2.10 9.13
N ALA A 7 17.58 -3.05 8.20
CA ALA A 7 18.78 -3.31 7.41
C ALA A 7 18.97 -2.31 6.24
N GLY A 8 18.04 -1.39 6.03
CA GLY A 8 18.11 -0.38 4.98
C GLY A 8 17.64 -0.83 3.60
N PHE A 9 17.02 -2.00 3.50
CA PHE A 9 16.49 -2.49 2.23
C PHE A 9 15.08 -1.94 1.94
N GLY A 10 14.85 -1.54 0.69
CA GLY A 10 13.51 -1.27 0.18
C GLY A 10 12.74 -2.57 -0.04
N THR A 11 11.48 -2.59 0.37
CA THR A 11 10.58 -3.72 0.15
C THR A 11 9.24 -3.25 -0.37
N VAL A 12 8.57 -4.08 -1.16
CA VAL A 12 7.23 -3.81 -1.66
C VAL A 12 6.23 -4.73 -0.96
N HIS A 13 5.20 -4.13 -0.38
CA HIS A 13 4.07 -4.87 0.16
C HIS A 13 2.95 -4.90 -0.87
N GLY A 14 2.58 -6.07 -1.32
CA GLY A 14 1.60 -6.26 -2.38
C GLY A 14 0.75 -7.51 -2.18
N PRO A 15 -0.09 -7.87 -3.14
CA PRO A 15 -0.85 -9.12 -3.12
C PRO A 15 0.07 -10.33 -3.05
N ASN A 16 -0.48 -11.45 -2.55
CA ASN A 16 0.27 -12.72 -2.53
C ASN A 16 0.62 -13.17 -3.96
N ALA A 17 1.79 -13.75 -4.13
CA ALA A 17 2.28 -14.19 -5.45
C ALA A 17 1.36 -15.21 -6.14
N ASN A 18 0.63 -16.00 -5.36
CA ASN A 18 -0.31 -17.01 -5.85
C ASN A 18 -1.75 -16.50 -6.04
N SER A 19 -2.01 -15.22 -5.84
CA SER A 19 -3.33 -14.63 -6.02
C SER A 19 -3.46 -13.95 -7.39
N ALA A 20 -4.70 -13.82 -7.88
CA ALA A 20 -4.97 -13.03 -9.07
C ALA A 20 -4.75 -11.55 -8.78
N TRP A 21 -3.78 -10.95 -9.47
CA TRP A 21 -3.49 -9.53 -9.35
C TRP A 21 -4.39 -8.72 -10.26
N GLY A 22 -5.09 -7.74 -9.69
CA GLY A 22 -5.79 -6.75 -10.50
C GLY A 22 -4.79 -5.90 -11.29
N LYS A 23 -5.23 -5.40 -12.46
CA LYS A 23 -4.39 -4.60 -13.35
C LYS A 23 -3.70 -3.44 -12.63
N LEU A 24 -4.43 -2.70 -11.79
CA LEU A 24 -3.85 -1.59 -11.02
C LEU A 24 -2.71 -2.02 -10.10
N SER A 25 -2.88 -3.13 -9.39
CA SER A 25 -1.85 -3.66 -8.49
C SER A 25 -0.60 -4.10 -9.25
N TRP A 26 -0.80 -4.74 -10.40
CA TRP A 26 0.29 -5.18 -11.27
C TRP A 26 1.07 -4.00 -11.87
N ASP A 27 0.37 -3.02 -12.42
CA ASP A 27 0.98 -1.86 -13.04
C ASP A 27 1.79 -1.04 -12.00
N ASN A 28 1.24 -0.87 -10.79
CA ASN A 28 1.95 -0.19 -9.71
C ASN A 28 3.17 -0.97 -9.20
N PHE A 29 3.05 -2.28 -9.05
CA PHE A 29 4.18 -3.12 -8.68
C PHE A 29 5.31 -3.02 -9.70
N LYS A 30 4.97 -3.13 -10.99
CA LYS A 30 5.95 -3.01 -12.08
C LYS A 30 6.63 -1.64 -12.06
N SER A 31 5.85 -0.58 -11.94
CA SER A 31 6.39 0.79 -11.87
C SER A 31 7.35 0.98 -10.70
N ILE A 32 6.99 0.52 -9.50
CA ILE A 32 7.84 0.68 -8.31
C ILE A 32 9.09 -0.20 -8.39
N ALA A 33 8.91 -1.49 -8.74
CA ALA A 33 9.97 -2.49 -8.60
C ALA A 33 10.99 -2.47 -9.76
N PHE A 34 10.55 -2.08 -10.95
CA PHE A 34 11.38 -2.15 -12.15
C PHE A 34 11.70 -0.78 -12.74
N ASP A 35 10.74 0.14 -12.73
CA ASP A 35 10.90 1.45 -13.39
C ASP A 35 11.36 2.55 -12.41
N GLY A 36 11.40 2.26 -11.09
CA GLY A 36 11.72 3.26 -10.07
C GLY A 36 10.68 4.38 -9.95
N GLY A 37 9.46 4.13 -10.42
CA GLY A 37 8.38 5.09 -10.45
C GLY A 37 7.78 5.39 -9.08
N MET A 38 7.14 6.52 -8.97
CA MET A 38 6.33 6.91 -7.81
C MET A 38 4.86 6.94 -8.20
N PRO A 39 4.12 5.83 -8.01
CA PRO A 39 2.71 5.79 -8.39
C PRO A 39 1.88 6.75 -7.54
N SER A 40 0.92 7.39 -8.16
CA SER A 40 -0.08 8.23 -7.51
C SER A 40 -1.40 7.48 -7.43
N TYR A 41 -2.00 7.48 -6.26
CA TYR A 41 -3.27 6.81 -6.02
C TYR A 41 -4.38 7.83 -5.85
N ALA A 42 -5.46 7.62 -6.57
CA ALA A 42 -6.68 8.40 -6.43
C ALA A 42 -7.88 7.45 -6.23
N ASN A 43 -8.91 7.97 -5.59
CA ASN A 43 -10.16 7.24 -5.52
C ASN A 43 -10.71 7.03 -6.94
N PRO A 44 -11.24 5.85 -7.25
CA PRO A 44 -11.91 5.62 -8.53
C PRO A 44 -13.09 6.61 -8.68
N LYS A 45 -13.31 7.06 -9.90
CA LYS A 45 -14.48 7.88 -10.21
C LYS A 45 -15.74 7.13 -9.80
N ALA A 46 -16.70 7.83 -9.22
CA ALA A 46 -18.02 7.26 -8.96
C ALA A 46 -18.64 6.86 -10.32
N THR A 47 -19.04 5.62 -10.46
CA THR A 47 -19.82 5.17 -11.62
C THR A 47 -21.29 5.24 -11.21
N ASP A 48 -22.06 6.04 -11.94
CA ASP A 48 -23.48 6.29 -11.65
C ASP A 48 -24.39 5.05 -11.78
N ASP A 49 -23.89 3.97 -12.33
CA ASP A 49 -24.64 2.74 -12.66
C ASP A 49 -24.78 1.74 -11.49
N ARG A 50 -24.36 2.04 -10.27
CA ARG A 50 -24.47 1.09 -9.17
C ARG A 50 -25.26 1.65 -8.01
N LEU A 51 -26.41 1.02 -7.74
CA LEU A 51 -27.25 1.27 -6.56
C LEU A 51 -26.51 1.11 -5.23
N VAL A 52 -25.48 0.25 -5.20
CA VAL A 52 -24.61 0.07 -4.03
C VAL A 52 -23.16 0.31 -4.44
N GLN A 53 -22.59 1.39 -3.99
CA GLN A 53 -21.15 1.65 -4.16
C GLN A 53 -20.38 0.72 -3.22
N ARG A 54 -19.54 -0.17 -3.77
CA ARG A 54 -18.67 -1.00 -2.94
C ARG A 54 -17.74 -0.12 -2.11
N ALA A 55 -17.74 -0.37 -0.79
CA ALA A 55 -16.78 0.24 0.12
C ALA A 55 -15.35 -0.09 -0.36
N GLY A 56 -14.51 0.91 -0.46
CA GLY A 56 -13.14 0.77 -0.98
C GLY A 56 -12.55 2.13 -1.33
N ARG A 57 -13.24 3.19 -0.95
CA ARG A 57 -12.75 4.55 -1.15
C ARG A 57 -11.88 5.00 0.02
N THR A 58 -10.74 5.53 -0.29
CA THR A 58 -9.89 6.19 0.68
C THR A 58 -10.57 7.48 1.15
N ARG A 59 -10.66 7.65 2.48
CA ARG A 59 -11.22 8.84 3.10
C ARG A 59 -10.16 9.50 4.00
N THR A 60 -9.98 10.80 3.85
CA THR A 60 -9.12 11.56 4.74
C THR A 60 -9.81 11.74 6.08
N LEU A 61 -9.22 11.24 7.14
CA LEU A 61 -9.69 11.44 8.52
C LEU A 61 -9.13 12.74 9.11
N ARG A 62 -7.86 13.03 8.81
CA ARG A 62 -7.19 14.25 9.21
C ARG A 62 -6.31 14.73 8.07
N GLY A 63 -6.49 15.96 7.63
CA GLY A 63 -5.67 16.57 6.59
C GLY A 63 -4.28 16.93 7.11
N GLY A 64 -3.34 17.09 6.20
CA GLY A 64 -1.97 17.51 6.50
C GLY A 64 -0.99 17.05 5.45
N LYS A 65 0.27 17.49 5.62
CA LYS A 65 1.40 17.06 4.82
C LYS A 65 2.49 16.55 5.76
N ALA A 66 3.09 15.43 5.42
CA ALA A 66 4.21 14.87 6.15
C ALA A 66 5.27 14.38 5.18
N ARG A 67 6.53 14.38 5.61
CA ARG A 67 7.65 13.80 4.88
C ARG A 67 8.41 12.88 5.82
N GLY A 68 8.73 11.70 5.34
CA GLY A 68 9.48 10.72 6.12
C GLY A 68 9.64 9.41 5.36
N ARG A 69 10.28 8.47 6.00
CA ARG A 69 10.36 7.09 5.52
C ARG A 69 8.98 6.44 5.58
N LEU A 70 8.54 5.86 4.49
CA LEU A 70 7.30 5.08 4.48
C LEU A 70 7.59 3.69 5.06
N LEU A 71 6.98 3.40 6.18
CA LEU A 71 6.98 2.08 6.81
C LEU A 71 5.55 1.60 6.93
N GLY A 72 5.32 0.34 6.65
CA GLY A 72 3.98 -0.18 6.74
C GLY A 72 3.90 -1.66 6.36
N GLY A 73 2.71 -2.21 6.37
CA GLY A 73 2.44 -3.58 6.02
C GLY A 73 1.12 -4.07 6.58
N ASN A 74 1.01 -5.36 6.77
CA ASN A 74 -0.15 -5.96 7.42
C ASN A 74 -0.22 -5.54 8.88
N LEU A 75 -1.36 -4.95 9.29
CA LEU A 75 -1.55 -4.41 10.64
C LEU A 75 -1.36 -5.48 11.72
N THR A 76 -1.87 -6.69 11.49
CA THR A 76 -1.71 -7.82 12.44
C THR A 76 -0.25 -8.16 12.67
N VAL A 77 0.56 -8.16 11.61
CA VAL A 77 2.00 -8.41 11.71
C VAL A 77 2.71 -7.25 12.41
N LEU A 78 2.32 -6.02 12.12
CA LEU A 78 2.90 -4.83 12.76
C LEU A 78 2.61 -4.80 14.26
N THR A 79 1.39 -5.15 14.68
CA THR A 79 1.04 -5.22 16.12
C THR A 79 1.83 -6.30 16.85
N ALA A 80 2.10 -7.44 16.22
CA ALA A 80 2.92 -8.49 16.79
C ALA A 80 4.41 -8.08 17.00
N LEU A 81 4.86 -7.03 16.31
CA LEU A 81 6.21 -6.51 16.44
C LEU A 81 6.34 -5.44 17.53
N MET A 82 5.23 -4.96 18.08
CA MET A 82 5.26 -3.93 19.14
C MET A 82 5.98 -4.46 20.38
N GLY A 83 6.92 -3.67 20.89
CA GLY A 83 7.77 -4.06 22.01
C GLY A 83 8.99 -4.91 21.64
N THR A 84 9.16 -5.23 20.35
CA THR A 84 10.37 -5.88 19.86
C THR A 84 11.37 -4.85 19.30
N PRO A 85 12.65 -5.18 19.13
CA PRO A 85 13.64 -4.29 18.55
C PRO A 85 13.51 -4.12 17.01
N TYR A 86 12.47 -4.68 16.40
CA TYR A 86 12.24 -4.69 14.95
C TYR A 86 11.11 -3.76 14.51
#